data_a207499929a5b5de75ce9ebab973b59a
#
_entry.id   a207499929a5b5de75ce9ebab973b59a
#
_cell.length_a   1.000
_cell.length_b   1.000
_cell.length_c   1.000
_cell.angle_alpha   90.00
_cell.angle_beta   90.00
_cell.angle_gamma   90.00
#
_symmetry.space_group_name_H-M   'P 1'
#
loop_
_entity.id
_entity.type
_entity.pdbx_description
1 polymer ?
#
loop_
_entity_poly.entity_id
_entity_poly.type
_entity_poly.pdbx_seq_one_letter_code
_entity_poly.pdbx_strand_id
1 'polypeptide(L)'
;MNKFNNLEEWYSKYKQEQRTLNMCWTASIKNILDRLSFVLGDSSIKMSLKELNRICKYDARFGVPPAIVVPALNNKLEKKGYIVKEREGKDRFKELRDILYDEEASFPIVSFGPDYIKDLKGPTKAWNVPGANDYYDHIVVVIGIEEKVKFIDPMVPFLLKSSRIDEVEESLPKAKFLHYWNYSSPPYWYMWIEKKIKRACTLDNWSPNEKNLNVITASHL
;
A
#
# COMPACT_ATOMS: atom_id res chain seq x y z
N MET A 1 15.13 11.97 5.67
CA MET A 1 14.60 11.73 7.05
C MET A 1 14.13 10.29 7.08
N ASN A 2 14.52 9.52 8.09
CA ASN A 2 14.10 8.13 8.20
C ASN A 2 12.58 8.04 8.38
N LYS A 3 11.91 7.12 7.65
CA LYS A 3 10.44 7.02 7.65
C LYS A 3 9.85 6.53 8.98
N PHE A 4 10.66 5.99 9.87
CA PHE A 4 10.24 5.55 11.20
C PHE A 4 10.37 6.64 12.27
N ASN A 5 11.09 7.75 11.99
CA ASN A 5 11.26 8.82 12.97
C ASN A 5 9.91 9.46 13.33
N ASN A 6 9.63 9.53 14.64
CA ASN A 6 8.40 10.12 15.19
C ASN A 6 7.11 9.52 14.57
N LEU A 7 7.13 8.22 14.24
CA LEU A 7 6.05 7.58 13.51
C LEU A 7 4.74 7.59 14.30
N GLU A 8 4.79 7.22 15.59
CA GLU A 8 3.60 7.18 16.46
C GLU A 8 3.02 8.58 16.66
N GLU A 9 3.87 9.58 16.95
CA GLU A 9 3.46 10.97 17.06
C GLU A 9 2.86 11.49 15.76
N TRP A 10 3.51 11.18 14.62
CA TRP A 10 3.03 11.60 13.32
C TRP A 10 1.65 11.04 13.02
N TYR A 11 1.43 9.74 13.26
CA TYR A 11 0.13 9.12 13.01
C TYR A 11 -0.94 9.57 13.99
N SER A 12 -0.61 9.84 15.25
CA SER A 12 -1.57 10.39 16.20
C SER A 12 -2.11 11.75 15.75
N LYS A 13 -1.27 12.54 15.06
CA LYS A 13 -1.61 13.89 14.58
C LYS A 13 -2.20 13.95 13.18
N TYR A 14 -1.72 13.10 12.27
CA TYR A 14 -2.00 13.24 10.83
C TYR A 14 -2.70 12.02 10.20
N LYS A 15 -2.95 10.96 10.96
CA LYS A 15 -3.62 9.75 10.48
C LYS A 15 -4.97 10.11 9.83
N GLN A 16 -5.12 9.72 8.57
CA GLN A 16 -6.41 9.82 7.91
C GLN A 16 -7.30 8.67 8.37
N GLU A 17 -8.34 8.99 9.09
CA GLU A 17 -9.39 8.05 9.46
C GLU A 17 -10.36 7.87 8.30
N GLN A 18 -10.92 6.69 8.16
CA GLN A 18 -12.06 6.53 7.26
C GLN A 18 -13.31 7.18 7.85
N ARG A 19 -14.16 7.73 6.97
CA ARG A 19 -15.39 8.41 7.36
C ARG A 19 -16.63 7.53 7.22
N THR A 20 -16.49 6.43 6.50
CA THR A 20 -17.50 5.41 6.26
C THR A 20 -16.86 4.04 6.30
N LEU A 21 -17.63 2.97 6.47
CA LEU A 21 -17.14 1.60 6.56
C LEU A 21 -16.35 1.14 5.33
N ASN A 22 -16.60 1.71 4.16
CA ASN A 22 -16.04 1.27 2.89
C ASN A 22 -14.88 2.13 2.37
N MET A 23 -14.30 3.01 3.22
CA MET A 23 -13.22 3.94 2.82
C MET A 23 -11.82 3.46 3.17
N CYS A 24 -11.62 2.21 3.58
CA CYS A 24 -10.32 1.68 4.01
C CYS A 24 -9.22 1.90 2.95
N TRP A 25 -9.52 1.66 1.67
CA TRP A 25 -8.61 1.87 0.58
C TRP A 25 -8.07 3.31 0.49
N THR A 26 -8.97 4.27 0.32
CA THR A 26 -8.58 5.66 0.08
C THR A 26 -7.98 6.31 1.31
N ALA A 27 -8.39 5.90 2.51
CA ALA A 27 -7.80 6.35 3.75
C ALA A 27 -6.36 5.79 3.94
N SER A 28 -6.15 4.49 3.67
CA SER A 28 -4.82 3.87 3.72
C SER A 28 -3.86 4.47 2.69
N ILE A 29 -4.32 4.65 1.44
CA ILE A 29 -3.51 5.29 0.39
C ILE A 29 -3.12 6.71 0.80
N LYS A 30 -4.05 7.48 1.36
CA LYS A 30 -3.75 8.82 1.84
C LYS A 30 -2.70 8.80 2.94
N ASN A 31 -2.80 7.89 3.90
CA ASN A 31 -1.82 7.74 4.97
C ASN A 31 -0.40 7.51 4.43
N ILE A 32 -0.23 6.58 3.47
CA ILE A 32 1.10 6.30 2.91
C ILE A 32 1.63 7.44 2.04
N LEU A 33 0.79 8.12 1.27
CA LEU A 33 1.18 9.27 0.45
C LEU A 33 1.60 10.47 1.31
N ASP A 34 0.84 10.78 2.34
CA ASP A 34 1.17 11.89 3.25
C ASP A 34 2.48 11.62 3.99
N ARG A 35 2.70 10.37 4.45
CA ARG A 35 3.94 9.99 5.12
C ARG A 35 5.12 10.01 4.17
N LEU A 36 5.01 9.41 3.00
CA LEU A 36 6.07 9.42 1.99
C LEU A 36 6.43 10.86 1.58
N SER A 37 5.43 11.71 1.34
CA SER A 37 5.62 13.12 1.08
C SER A 37 6.40 13.84 2.19
N PHE A 38 6.07 13.55 3.44
CA PHE A 38 6.76 14.15 4.59
C PHE A 38 8.22 13.70 4.67
N VAL A 39 8.48 12.39 4.52
CA VAL A 39 9.83 11.81 4.60
C VAL A 39 10.74 12.33 3.50
N LEU A 40 10.23 12.39 2.26
CA LEU A 40 11.00 12.81 1.09
C LEU A 40 11.02 14.33 0.87
N GLY A 41 10.25 15.10 1.65
CA GLY A 41 10.08 16.54 1.44
C GLY A 41 9.36 16.91 0.14
N ASP A 42 8.67 15.96 -0.50
CA ASP A 42 7.99 16.15 -1.78
C ASP A 42 6.48 16.26 -1.61
N SER A 43 5.98 17.48 -1.55
CA SER A 43 4.54 17.75 -1.42
C SER A 43 3.74 17.48 -2.70
N SER A 44 4.42 17.30 -3.84
CA SER A 44 3.75 17.08 -5.12
C SER A 44 2.93 15.81 -5.17
N ILE A 45 3.32 14.77 -4.39
CA ILE A 45 2.63 13.47 -4.35
C ILE A 45 1.39 13.46 -3.45
N LYS A 46 1.18 14.51 -2.63
CA LYS A 46 -0.01 14.58 -1.79
C LYS A 46 -1.28 14.60 -2.63
N MET A 47 -2.28 13.88 -2.16
CA MET A 47 -3.63 13.88 -2.74
C MET A 47 -4.65 14.06 -1.65
N SER A 48 -5.71 14.83 -1.94
CA SER A 48 -6.85 14.92 -1.02
C SER A 48 -7.67 13.63 -1.05
N LEU A 49 -8.38 13.35 0.05
CA LEU A 49 -9.29 12.21 0.10
C LEU A 49 -10.36 12.28 -1.01
N LYS A 50 -10.85 13.50 -1.31
CA LYS A 50 -11.80 13.73 -2.41
C LYS A 50 -11.20 13.34 -3.77
N GLU A 51 -9.95 13.67 -4.00
CA GLU A 51 -9.24 13.30 -5.24
C GLU A 51 -9.05 11.79 -5.32
N LEU A 52 -8.57 11.15 -4.25
CA LEU A 52 -8.41 9.70 -4.17
C LEU A 52 -9.74 8.97 -4.42
N ASN A 53 -10.82 9.39 -3.79
CA ASN A 53 -12.14 8.82 -4.01
C ASN A 53 -12.56 8.92 -5.48
N ARG A 54 -12.30 10.05 -6.13
CA ARG A 54 -12.63 10.25 -7.53
C ARG A 54 -11.82 9.37 -8.47
N ILE A 55 -10.48 9.31 -8.31
CA ILE A 55 -9.61 8.54 -9.23
C ILE A 55 -9.76 7.03 -9.03
N CYS A 56 -9.96 6.58 -7.78
CA CYS A 56 -10.17 5.19 -7.44
C CYS A 56 -11.64 4.74 -7.59
N LYS A 57 -12.51 5.61 -8.10
CA LYS A 57 -13.95 5.32 -8.32
C LYS A 57 -14.64 4.78 -7.05
N TYR A 58 -14.39 5.44 -5.92
CA TYR A 58 -15.02 5.06 -4.65
C TYR A 58 -16.55 5.12 -4.74
N ASP A 59 -17.20 4.05 -4.31
CA ASP A 59 -18.66 3.97 -4.10
C ASP A 59 -18.95 3.77 -2.61
N ALA A 60 -19.90 4.54 -2.06
CA ALA A 60 -20.22 4.48 -0.62
C ALA A 60 -20.80 3.12 -0.18
N ARG A 61 -21.36 2.32 -1.09
CA ARG A 61 -21.95 1.01 -0.81
C ARG A 61 -20.93 -0.12 -0.97
N PHE A 62 -20.05 -0.03 -1.95
CA PHE A 62 -19.16 -1.11 -2.37
C PHE A 62 -17.67 -0.83 -2.12
N GLY A 63 -17.33 0.40 -1.73
CA GLY A 63 -15.93 0.80 -1.54
C GLY A 63 -15.21 1.11 -2.84
N VAL A 64 -13.98 0.63 -2.97
CA VAL A 64 -13.11 0.85 -4.14
C VAL A 64 -12.86 -0.48 -4.84
N PRO A 65 -13.09 -0.59 -6.16
CA PRO A 65 -12.71 -1.77 -6.91
C PRO A 65 -11.19 -1.96 -6.92
N PRO A 66 -10.62 -3.06 -6.38
CA PRO A 66 -9.17 -3.24 -6.25
C PRO A 66 -8.41 -3.07 -7.57
N ALA A 67 -8.91 -3.65 -8.65
CA ALA A 67 -8.28 -3.60 -9.97
C ALA A 67 -8.08 -2.19 -10.56
N ILE A 68 -8.76 -1.18 -10.01
CA ILE A 68 -8.64 0.20 -10.48
C ILE A 68 -7.53 0.95 -9.76
N VAL A 69 -7.19 0.57 -8.54
CA VAL A 69 -6.35 1.35 -7.64
C VAL A 69 -4.97 1.60 -8.23
N VAL A 70 -4.23 0.54 -8.52
CA VAL A 70 -2.85 0.64 -9.00
C VAL A 70 -2.75 1.39 -10.33
N PRO A 71 -3.56 1.09 -11.36
CA PRO A 71 -3.57 1.88 -12.60
C PRO A 71 -3.92 3.36 -12.40
N ALA A 72 -4.91 3.67 -11.55
CA ALA A 72 -5.32 5.03 -11.29
C ALA A 72 -4.23 5.86 -10.59
N LEU A 73 -3.55 5.26 -9.61
CA LEU A 73 -2.44 5.90 -8.90
C LEU A 73 -1.22 6.06 -9.81
N ASN A 74 -0.86 5.05 -10.60
CA ASN A 74 0.25 5.14 -11.56
C ASN A 74 0.04 6.25 -12.57
N ASN A 75 -1.16 6.42 -13.12
CA ASN A 75 -1.48 7.51 -14.03
C ASN A 75 -1.19 8.91 -13.43
N LYS A 76 -1.28 9.04 -12.10
CA LYS A 76 -1.01 10.30 -11.38
C LYS A 76 0.44 10.43 -10.92
N LEU A 77 1.04 9.37 -10.44
CA LEU A 77 2.31 9.38 -9.74
C LEU A 77 3.51 9.20 -10.67
N GLU A 78 3.35 8.50 -11.80
CA GLU A 78 4.44 8.27 -12.73
C GLU A 78 5.07 9.55 -13.28
N LYS A 79 4.25 10.55 -13.59
CA LYS A 79 4.71 11.87 -14.06
C LYS A 79 5.48 12.64 -12.99
N LYS A 80 5.35 12.25 -11.73
CA LYS A 80 6.02 12.83 -10.57
C LYS A 80 7.27 12.03 -10.17
N GLY A 81 7.61 10.99 -10.94
CA GLY A 81 8.77 10.15 -10.68
C GLY A 81 8.54 9.04 -9.66
N TYR A 82 7.30 8.61 -9.45
CA TYR A 82 6.95 7.52 -8.56
C TYR A 82 6.22 6.40 -9.29
N ILE A 83 6.29 5.20 -8.76
CA ILE A 83 5.59 4.03 -9.29
C ILE A 83 4.89 3.30 -8.16
N VAL A 84 3.67 2.87 -8.42
CA VAL A 84 2.90 1.98 -7.54
C VAL A 84 3.10 0.54 -8.00
N LYS A 85 3.50 -0.30 -7.09
CA LYS A 85 3.70 -1.74 -7.33
C LYS A 85 2.75 -2.54 -6.47
N GLU A 86 2.38 -3.71 -6.95
CA GLU A 86 1.57 -4.69 -6.22
C GLU A 86 2.08 -6.11 -6.42
N ARG A 87 1.75 -7.00 -5.48
CA ARG A 87 2.02 -8.44 -5.52
C ARG A 87 0.88 -9.19 -4.86
N GLU A 88 0.75 -10.47 -5.23
CA GLU A 88 -0.28 -11.38 -4.71
C GLU A 88 0.13 -12.85 -4.83
N GLY A 89 -0.67 -13.74 -4.28
CA GLY A 89 -0.70 -15.16 -4.57
C GLY A 89 0.32 -16.04 -3.86
N LYS A 90 1.28 -15.47 -3.11
CA LYS A 90 2.29 -16.23 -2.34
C LYS A 90 2.66 -15.52 -1.06
N ASP A 91 3.00 -16.27 -0.02
CA ASP A 91 3.64 -15.70 1.17
C ASP A 91 4.98 -15.07 0.78
N ARG A 92 5.04 -13.76 0.86
CA ARG A 92 6.21 -12.94 0.59
C ARG A 92 6.57 -12.08 1.81
N PHE A 93 6.39 -12.62 2.99
CA PHE A 93 6.60 -11.89 4.23
C PHE A 93 8.00 -11.25 4.31
N LYS A 94 9.03 -11.93 3.76
CA LYS A 94 10.37 -11.36 3.66
C LYS A 94 10.37 -10.12 2.74
N GLU A 95 9.76 -10.21 1.55
CA GLU A 95 9.68 -9.07 0.61
C GLU A 95 8.89 -7.91 1.23
N LEU A 96 7.78 -8.19 1.92
CA LEU A 96 7.02 -7.19 2.66
C LEU A 96 7.89 -6.46 3.69
N ARG A 97 8.74 -7.21 4.41
CA ARG A 97 9.69 -6.66 5.37
C ARG A 97 10.77 -5.81 4.69
N ASP A 98 11.32 -6.27 3.57
CA ASP A 98 12.35 -5.55 2.82
C ASP A 98 11.79 -4.19 2.32
N ILE A 99 10.57 -4.17 1.78
CA ILE A 99 9.87 -2.94 1.39
C ILE A 99 9.61 -2.03 2.59
N LEU A 100 9.19 -2.61 3.72
CA LEU A 100 8.94 -1.85 4.93
C LEU A 100 10.17 -1.06 5.39
N TYR A 101 11.37 -1.61 5.22
CA TYR A 101 12.62 -0.96 5.64
C TYR A 101 13.33 -0.19 4.52
N ASP A 102 12.84 -0.20 3.29
CA ASP A 102 13.33 0.64 2.20
C ASP A 102 12.92 2.10 2.41
N GLU A 103 13.90 3.00 2.53
CA GLU A 103 13.67 4.44 2.81
C GLU A 103 13.04 5.19 1.62
N GLU A 104 13.20 4.71 0.40
CA GLU A 104 12.63 5.30 -0.81
C GLU A 104 11.22 4.76 -1.15
N ALA A 105 10.77 3.73 -0.44
CA ALA A 105 9.44 3.16 -0.56
C ALA A 105 8.49 3.67 0.53
N SER A 106 7.20 3.73 0.22
CA SER A 106 6.16 3.96 1.22
C SER A 106 6.06 2.77 2.19
N PHE A 107 5.33 2.95 3.28
CA PHE A 107 4.82 1.81 4.03
C PHE A 107 3.94 0.95 3.13
N PRO A 108 4.04 -0.39 3.19
CA PRO A 108 3.19 -1.26 2.40
C PRO A 108 1.76 -1.27 2.95
N ILE A 109 0.81 -1.35 2.03
CA ILE A 109 -0.60 -1.62 2.31
C ILE A 109 -0.84 -3.10 2.06
N VAL A 110 -1.56 -3.76 2.95
CA VAL A 110 -1.98 -5.16 2.82
C VAL A 110 -3.49 -5.29 2.88
N SER A 111 -4.02 -6.34 2.26
CA SER A 111 -5.42 -6.72 2.36
C SER A 111 -5.58 -7.83 3.40
N PHE A 112 -6.47 -7.64 4.35
CA PHE A 112 -6.90 -8.69 5.28
C PHE A 112 -8.25 -9.26 4.83
N GLY A 113 -8.38 -10.56 4.90
CA GLY A 113 -9.63 -11.24 4.59
C GLY A 113 -10.75 -10.95 5.61
N PRO A 114 -11.98 -11.39 5.33
CA PRO A 114 -13.17 -11.05 6.11
C PRO A 114 -13.12 -11.53 7.57
N ASP A 115 -12.30 -12.53 7.90
CA ASP A 115 -12.15 -13.02 9.27
C ASP A 115 -11.56 -11.96 10.21
N TYR A 116 -10.70 -11.06 9.69
CA TYR A 116 -10.22 -9.92 10.48
C TYR A 116 -11.37 -9.05 10.95
N ILE A 117 -12.31 -8.71 10.08
CA ILE A 117 -13.48 -7.90 10.43
C ILE A 117 -14.38 -8.63 11.42
N LYS A 118 -14.56 -9.95 11.27
CA LYS A 118 -15.33 -10.76 12.21
C LYS A 118 -14.71 -10.74 13.61
N ASP A 119 -13.39 -10.89 13.69
CA ASP A 119 -12.67 -10.85 14.96
C ASP A 119 -12.71 -9.47 15.61
N LEU A 120 -12.63 -8.37 14.84
CA LEU A 120 -12.80 -7.02 15.34
C LEU A 120 -14.18 -6.77 15.93
N LYS A 121 -15.21 -7.33 15.29
CA LYS A 121 -16.59 -7.15 15.75
C LYS A 121 -16.85 -7.80 17.11
N GLY A 122 -16.10 -8.83 17.44
CA GLY A 122 -16.37 -9.64 18.61
C GLY A 122 -17.77 -10.28 18.60
N PRO A 123 -18.24 -10.85 19.71
CA PRO A 123 -19.57 -11.46 19.80
C PRO A 123 -20.71 -10.44 19.79
N THR A 124 -20.44 -9.13 19.85
CA THR A 124 -21.49 -8.11 19.89
C THR A 124 -22.06 -7.89 18.50
N LYS A 125 -23.36 -8.16 18.36
CA LYS A 125 -24.16 -7.98 17.15
C LYS A 125 -24.30 -6.52 16.65
N ALA A 126 -23.43 -5.60 17.08
CA ALA A 126 -23.52 -4.17 16.81
C ALA A 126 -23.31 -3.77 15.33
N TRP A 127 -23.03 -4.74 14.46
CA TRP A 127 -22.70 -4.51 13.06
C TRP A 127 -23.83 -4.84 12.08
N ASN A 128 -25.09 -4.85 12.51
CA ASN A 128 -26.19 -4.81 11.56
C ASN A 128 -26.21 -3.44 10.84
N VAL A 129 -25.07 -3.06 10.23
CA VAL A 129 -25.04 -1.95 9.27
C VAL A 129 -25.38 -2.55 7.92
N PRO A 130 -26.49 -2.15 7.28
CA PRO A 130 -26.78 -2.57 5.92
C PRO A 130 -25.59 -2.28 5.01
N GLY A 131 -25.04 -3.28 4.33
CA GLY A 131 -23.89 -3.17 3.43
C GLY A 131 -22.52 -3.48 4.06
N ALA A 132 -22.39 -3.71 5.36
CA ALA A 132 -21.19 -4.31 5.94
C ALA A 132 -21.27 -5.83 5.75
N ASN A 133 -21.08 -6.28 4.52
CA ASN A 133 -21.04 -7.70 4.22
C ASN A 133 -19.76 -8.32 4.79
N ASP A 134 -19.90 -9.47 5.44
CA ASP A 134 -18.80 -10.30 5.96
C ASP A 134 -17.90 -10.89 4.85
N TYR A 135 -18.00 -10.38 3.63
CA TYR A 135 -17.34 -10.87 2.43
C TYR A 135 -16.29 -9.90 1.87
N TYR A 136 -16.12 -8.71 2.46
CA TYR A 136 -15.17 -7.73 1.93
C TYR A 136 -13.85 -7.77 2.70
N ASP A 137 -12.78 -7.71 1.93
CA ASP A 137 -11.45 -7.52 2.44
C ASP A 137 -11.30 -6.14 3.08
N HIS A 138 -10.45 -6.05 4.07
CA HIS A 138 -10.12 -4.82 4.75
C HIS A 138 -8.67 -4.42 4.50
N ILE A 139 -8.42 -3.14 4.34
CA ILE A 139 -7.11 -2.61 3.96
C ILE A 139 -6.47 -1.91 5.16
N VAL A 140 -5.24 -2.32 5.47
CA VAL A 140 -4.43 -1.74 6.54
C VAL A 140 -3.03 -1.35 6.05
N VAL A 141 -2.34 -0.49 6.78
CA VAL A 141 -0.97 -0.04 6.49
C VAL A 141 -0.01 -0.69 7.47
N VAL A 142 0.94 -1.50 6.99
CA VAL A 142 1.97 -2.11 7.85
C VAL A 142 3.05 -1.09 8.16
N ILE A 143 3.34 -0.89 9.46
CA ILE A 143 4.29 0.12 9.94
C ILE A 143 5.45 -0.45 10.76
N GLY A 144 5.41 -1.72 11.12
CA GLY A 144 6.49 -2.38 11.86
C GLY A 144 6.39 -3.90 11.79
N ILE A 145 7.53 -4.57 11.74
CA ILE A 145 7.65 -6.02 11.79
C ILE A 145 8.75 -6.38 12.79
N GLU A 146 8.35 -6.74 13.98
CA GLU A 146 9.21 -7.16 15.09
C GLU A 146 8.74 -8.54 15.58
N GLU A 147 8.52 -8.71 16.88
CA GLU A 147 7.84 -9.88 17.45
C GLU A 147 6.38 -9.96 17.01
N LYS A 148 5.73 -8.79 16.92
CA LYS A 148 4.41 -8.60 16.34
C LYS A 148 4.51 -7.77 15.07
N VAL A 149 3.52 -7.89 14.19
CA VAL A 149 3.34 -7.00 13.04
C VAL A 149 2.48 -5.84 13.49
N LYS A 150 3.03 -4.62 13.46
CA LYS A 150 2.33 -3.37 13.76
C LYS A 150 1.73 -2.80 12.49
N PHE A 151 0.51 -2.33 12.57
CA PHE A 151 -0.18 -1.74 11.43
C PHE A 151 -1.08 -0.58 11.87
N ILE A 152 -1.57 0.18 10.91
CA ILE A 152 -2.57 1.22 11.11
C ILE A 152 -3.82 0.78 10.37
N ASP A 153 -4.89 0.70 11.12
CA ASP A 153 -6.21 0.47 10.60
C ASP A 153 -6.99 1.79 10.56
N PRO A 154 -7.35 2.30 9.37
CA PRO A 154 -8.12 3.54 9.27
C PRO A 154 -9.54 3.41 9.81
N MET A 155 -10.04 2.19 10.04
CA MET A 155 -11.37 1.93 10.57
C MET A 155 -11.42 2.02 12.10
N VAL A 156 -10.35 1.68 12.80
CA VAL A 156 -10.31 1.64 14.26
C VAL A 156 -10.78 2.95 14.90
N PRO A 157 -10.27 4.13 14.53
CA PRO A 157 -10.74 5.38 15.12
C PRO A 157 -12.22 5.66 14.86
N PHE A 158 -12.73 5.27 13.69
CA PHE A 158 -14.16 5.39 13.37
C PHE A 158 -15.01 4.49 14.27
N LEU A 159 -14.54 3.28 14.57
CA LEU A 159 -15.24 2.34 15.43
C LEU A 159 -15.24 2.78 16.88
N LEU A 160 -14.10 3.22 17.39
CA LEU A 160 -13.95 3.77 18.75
C LEU A 160 -14.87 4.96 18.98
N LYS A 161 -14.87 5.94 18.05
CA LYS A 161 -15.76 7.11 18.12
C LYS A 161 -17.24 6.77 18.08
N SER A 162 -17.61 5.68 17.43
CA SER A 162 -18.99 5.22 17.35
C SER A 162 -19.40 4.30 18.51
N SER A 163 -18.53 4.10 19.50
CA SER A 163 -18.72 3.18 20.64
C SER A 163 -19.07 1.75 20.22
N ARG A 164 -18.53 1.32 19.07
CA ARG A 164 -18.79 -0.02 18.52
C ARG A 164 -17.76 -1.05 18.97
N ILE A 165 -16.65 -0.59 19.49
CA ILE A 165 -15.55 -1.38 20.07
C ILE A 165 -14.95 -0.59 21.23
N ASP A 166 -14.48 -1.29 22.25
CA ASP A 166 -13.89 -0.64 23.43
C ASP A 166 -12.41 -0.36 23.25
N GLU A 167 -11.68 -1.31 22.68
CA GLU A 167 -10.23 -1.19 22.42
C GLU A 167 -9.82 -2.11 21.27
N VAL A 168 -8.84 -1.67 20.45
CA VAL A 168 -8.23 -2.49 19.41
C VAL A 168 -6.73 -2.31 19.41
N GLU A 169 -6.01 -3.40 19.56
CA GLU A 169 -4.57 -3.43 19.36
C GLU A 169 -4.25 -3.41 17.85
N GLU A 170 -3.61 -2.34 17.37
CA GLU A 170 -3.13 -2.24 15.98
C GLU A 170 -1.80 -3.02 15.82
N SER A 171 -1.74 -4.23 16.40
CA SER A 171 -0.63 -5.17 16.26
C SER A 171 -1.12 -6.61 16.36
N LEU A 172 -0.45 -7.53 15.66
CA LEU A 172 -0.79 -8.95 15.62
C LEU A 172 0.44 -9.82 15.73
N PRO A 173 0.37 -10.97 16.43
CA PRO A 173 1.36 -12.03 16.26
C PRO A 173 1.50 -12.41 14.78
N LYS A 174 2.72 -12.70 14.34
CA LYS A 174 3.00 -13.03 12.93
C LYS A 174 2.06 -14.09 12.36
N ALA A 175 1.78 -15.16 13.11
CA ALA A 175 0.91 -16.25 12.65
C ALA A 175 -0.52 -15.74 12.36
N LYS A 176 -1.07 -14.87 13.23
CA LYS A 176 -2.40 -14.29 13.06
C LYS A 176 -2.45 -13.28 11.90
N PHE A 177 -1.41 -12.49 11.75
CA PHE A 177 -1.25 -11.60 10.60
C PHE A 177 -1.23 -12.39 9.28
N LEU A 178 -0.42 -13.45 9.19
CA LEU A 178 -0.36 -14.30 8.00
C LEU A 178 -1.68 -14.99 7.70
N HIS A 179 -2.43 -15.39 8.73
CA HIS A 179 -3.77 -15.97 8.56
C HIS A 179 -4.69 -14.97 7.85
N TYR A 180 -4.86 -13.76 8.38
CA TYR A 180 -5.73 -12.76 7.76
C TYR A 180 -5.27 -12.35 6.36
N TRP A 181 -3.97 -12.24 6.15
CA TRP A 181 -3.39 -11.88 4.86
C TRP A 181 -3.56 -12.99 3.81
N ASN A 182 -3.45 -14.26 4.20
CA ASN A 182 -3.70 -15.40 3.31
C ASN A 182 -5.18 -15.52 2.89
N TYR A 183 -6.11 -15.12 3.74
CA TYR A 183 -7.54 -15.20 3.46
C TYR A 183 -8.11 -13.96 2.77
N SER A 184 -7.26 -13.03 2.34
CA SER A 184 -7.67 -11.93 1.48
C SER A 184 -7.95 -12.40 0.04
N SER A 185 -8.63 -11.59 -0.72
CA SER A 185 -8.93 -11.86 -2.14
C SER A 185 -8.38 -10.73 -3.04
N PRO A 186 -7.28 -10.97 -3.75
CA PRO A 186 -6.49 -12.22 -3.82
C PRO A 186 -5.62 -12.47 -2.57
N PRO A 187 -5.24 -13.74 -2.30
CA PRO A 187 -4.39 -14.09 -1.16
C PRO A 187 -3.05 -13.37 -1.19
N TYR A 188 -2.57 -12.98 0.01
CA TYR A 188 -1.29 -12.29 0.18
C TYR A 188 -1.13 -11.04 -0.67
N TRP A 189 -2.22 -10.32 -0.98
CA TRP A 189 -2.15 -9.10 -1.73
C TRP A 189 -1.55 -7.95 -0.90
N TYR A 190 -0.61 -7.21 -1.51
CA TYR A 190 -0.05 -5.99 -0.97
C TYR A 190 0.40 -5.03 -2.06
N MET A 191 0.48 -3.74 -1.73
CA MET A 191 0.98 -2.70 -2.61
C MET A 191 1.86 -1.70 -1.86
N TRP A 192 2.73 -1.02 -2.61
CA TRP A 192 3.55 0.07 -2.11
C TRP A 192 3.82 1.09 -3.21
N ILE A 193 4.34 2.25 -2.81
CA ILE A 193 4.75 3.33 -3.71
C ILE A 193 6.24 3.54 -3.52
N GLU A 194 7.00 3.59 -4.61
CA GLU A 194 8.44 3.87 -4.56
C GLU A 194 8.83 4.92 -5.59
N LYS A 195 9.96 5.58 -5.33
CA LYS A 195 10.55 6.50 -6.28
C LYS A 195 11.09 5.73 -7.48
N LYS A 196 10.77 6.18 -8.69
CA LYS A 196 11.40 5.63 -9.90
C LYS A 196 12.90 5.96 -9.87
N ILE A 197 13.74 4.94 -9.74
CA ILE A 197 15.17 5.11 -9.94
C ILE A 197 15.35 5.49 -11.41
N LYS A 198 15.78 6.72 -11.67
CA LYS A 198 16.33 7.04 -12.97
C LYS A 198 17.61 6.18 -13.08
N ARG A 199 17.55 5.05 -13.78
CA ARG A 199 18.78 4.40 -14.22
C ARG A 199 19.52 5.47 -14.98
N ALA A 200 20.62 5.98 -14.44
CA ALA A 200 21.57 6.73 -15.23
C ALA A 200 21.86 5.83 -16.43
N CYS A 201 21.63 6.34 -17.64
CA CYS A 201 22.19 5.71 -18.83
C CYS A 201 23.72 5.80 -18.63
N THR A 202 24.28 4.81 -17.97
CA THR A 202 25.71 4.62 -17.99
C THR A 202 26.05 4.29 -19.42
N LEU A 203 26.94 5.06 -20.01
CA LEU A 203 27.51 4.86 -21.35
C LEU A 203 28.15 3.47 -21.54
N ASP A 204 28.19 2.67 -20.48
CA ASP A 204 28.73 1.30 -20.45
C ASP A 204 27.92 0.29 -21.26
N ASN A 205 26.75 0.66 -21.77
CA ASN A 205 25.97 -0.17 -22.70
C ASN A 205 26.11 0.26 -24.16
N TRP A 206 27.03 1.17 -24.47
CA TRP A 206 27.40 1.43 -25.83
C TRP A 206 28.48 0.43 -26.26
N SER A 207 28.06 -0.79 -26.60
CA SER A 207 28.88 -1.73 -27.37
C SER A 207 28.86 -1.22 -28.80
N PRO A 208 29.98 -0.71 -29.34
CA PRO A 208 30.03 -0.44 -30.77
C PRO A 208 29.86 -1.78 -31.47
N ASN A 209 28.90 -1.85 -32.39
CA ASN A 209 28.65 -2.98 -33.25
C ASN A 209 29.96 -3.39 -33.95
N GLU A 210 30.60 -4.46 -33.47
CA GLU A 210 31.60 -5.21 -34.20
C GLU A 210 31.01 -6.00 -35.37
N LYS A 211 30.31 -5.35 -36.24
CA LYS A 211 29.84 -5.97 -37.50
C LYS A 211 29.98 -4.97 -38.65
N ASN A 212 31.23 -4.60 -38.96
CA ASN A 212 31.57 -4.06 -40.28
C ASN A 212 33.10 -4.02 -40.46
N LEU A 213 33.76 -5.18 -40.34
CA LEU A 213 35.17 -5.35 -40.71
C LEU A 213 35.37 -6.70 -41.38
N ASN A 214 34.64 -6.94 -42.47
CA ASN A 214 34.98 -8.02 -43.42
C ASN A 214 34.30 -7.76 -44.77
N VAL A 215 34.78 -6.77 -45.48
CA VAL A 215 34.71 -6.79 -46.97
C VAL A 215 35.77 -5.78 -47.43
N ILE A 216 36.97 -6.19 -47.67
CA ILE A 216 37.91 -5.70 -48.67
C ILE A 216 39.18 -6.61 -48.61
N THR A 217 39.15 -7.71 -49.32
CA THR A 217 40.35 -8.31 -49.94
C THR A 217 39.87 -9.41 -50.87
N ALA A 218 39.77 -9.09 -52.09
CA ALA A 218 40.01 -10.04 -53.21
C ALA A 218 39.78 -9.34 -54.53
N SER A 219 40.83 -8.74 -55.05
CA SER A 219 40.99 -8.66 -56.52
C SER A 219 42.40 -8.22 -56.76
N HIS A 220 43.21 -9.17 -57.11
CA HIS A 220 44.25 -9.10 -58.15
C HIS A 220 45.15 -10.33 -58.00
N LEU A 221 44.91 -11.28 -58.86
CA LEU A 221 45.80 -11.94 -59.85
C LEU A 221 45.11 -13.18 -60.35
#